data_ccae101d6296d40c656ff024db3e6501
#
_entry.id   ccae101d6296d40c656ff024db3e6501
#
_cell.length_a   1.000
_cell.length_b   1.000
_cell.length_c   1.000
_cell.angle_alpha   90.00
_cell.angle_beta   90.00
_cell.angle_gamma   90.00
#
_symmetry.space_group_name_H-M   'P 1'
#
loop_
_entity.id
_entity.type
_entity.pdbx_description
1 polymer ?
#
loop_
_entity_poly.entity_id
_entity_poly.type
_entity_poly.pdbx_seq_one_letter_code
_entity_poly.pdbx_strand_id
1 'polypeptide(L)'
;MSRSVLSAALGLALAAGLAALPGTAVAAPAAQAASGYTASASAGSAYAGSAAEAADNQAFFQAVMASAKAKQAADPSLATVVVTYDASSAPSFRTQISQAAQIWNGSVGNVQLRAGSAADFRYYEGNDPRGSYASTDGHGRGYVFLDYQQNRQYNSLRVTAHETGHVLGLPDHYSGPCSELMSGGGPGTSCTNPYPNGAERSRVNSLWARG
;
A
#
# COMPACT_ATOMS: atom_id res chain seq x y z
N MET A 1 -7.37 -48.59 -38.19
CA MET A 1 -7.78 -49.86 -37.53
C MET A 1 -8.36 -49.47 -36.18
N SER A 2 -9.68 -49.68 -36.09
CA SER A 2 -10.52 -49.40 -34.94
C SER A 2 -10.21 -50.28 -33.74
N ARG A 3 -10.46 -49.79 -32.54
CA ARG A 3 -11.16 -50.54 -31.50
C ARG A 3 -11.63 -49.63 -30.38
N SER A 4 -12.93 -49.35 -30.45
CA SER A 4 -13.74 -48.88 -29.31
C SER A 4 -13.89 -50.02 -28.31
N VAL A 5 -13.89 -49.71 -27.01
CA VAL A 5 -14.50 -50.54 -25.97
C VAL A 5 -15.38 -49.66 -25.07
N LEU A 6 -16.66 -49.81 -25.27
CA LEU A 6 -17.72 -49.47 -24.28
C LEU A 6 -17.66 -50.48 -23.15
N SER A 7 -17.82 -50.03 -21.91
CA SER A 7 -18.38 -50.85 -20.85
C SER A 7 -19.32 -50.03 -19.99
N ALA A 8 -20.56 -50.45 -20.02
CA ALA A 8 -21.69 -49.95 -19.22
C ALA A 8 -21.85 -50.81 -17.97
N ALA A 9 -22.71 -50.33 -17.12
CA ALA A 9 -23.42 -50.95 -16.01
C ALA A 9 -22.77 -50.80 -14.63
N LEU A 10 -23.41 -50.56 -13.55
CA LEU A 10 -24.77 -50.97 -13.11
C LEU A 10 -25.12 -50.16 -11.89
N GLY A 11 -26.35 -49.72 -11.76
CA GLY A 11 -26.87 -49.02 -10.61
C GLY A 11 -27.10 -49.94 -9.38
N LEU A 12 -27.02 -49.35 -8.22
CA LEU A 12 -27.67 -49.91 -7.04
C LEU A 12 -28.26 -48.76 -6.19
N ALA A 13 -29.58 -48.70 -6.20
CA ALA A 13 -30.36 -47.87 -5.30
C ALA A 13 -30.46 -48.59 -3.96
N LEU A 14 -30.11 -47.89 -2.87
CA LEU A 14 -30.52 -48.29 -1.53
C LEU A 14 -31.20 -47.10 -0.84
N ALA A 15 -32.48 -47.22 -0.68
CA ALA A 15 -33.31 -46.38 0.18
C ALA A 15 -33.24 -46.89 1.61
N ALA A 16 -32.91 -46.06 2.57
CA ALA A 16 -33.21 -46.31 3.97
C ALA A 16 -33.23 -45.02 4.78
N GLY A 17 -34.39 -44.71 5.33
CA GLY A 17 -34.60 -44.31 6.72
C GLY A 17 -34.39 -42.84 7.06
N LEU A 18 -35.48 -42.04 7.03
CA LEU A 18 -35.59 -40.81 7.80
C LEU A 18 -35.58 -41.14 9.31
N ALA A 19 -34.61 -40.59 10.01
CA ALA A 19 -34.70 -40.35 11.45
C ALA A 19 -34.56 -38.83 11.64
N ALA A 20 -35.69 -38.20 11.96
CA ALA A 20 -35.75 -36.80 12.35
C ALA A 20 -35.22 -36.66 13.79
N LEU A 21 -34.08 -35.99 13.96
CA LEU A 21 -33.64 -35.49 15.24
C LEU A 21 -34.02 -34.02 15.35
N PRO A 22 -34.51 -33.52 16.50
CA PRO A 22 -34.81 -32.10 16.67
C PRO A 22 -33.49 -31.32 16.70
N GLY A 23 -33.25 -30.59 15.63
CA GLY A 23 -32.13 -29.64 15.55
C GLY A 23 -32.41 -28.45 16.46
N THR A 24 -31.57 -28.26 17.46
CA THR A 24 -31.45 -26.99 18.17
C THR A 24 -31.00 -25.95 17.18
N ALA A 25 -31.86 -25.00 16.89
CA ALA A 25 -31.52 -23.83 16.10
C ALA A 25 -30.46 -23.01 16.87
N VAL A 26 -29.21 -23.14 16.46
CA VAL A 26 -28.17 -22.19 16.85
C VAL A 26 -28.46 -20.92 16.05
N ALA A 27 -28.88 -19.87 16.75
CA ALA A 27 -29.07 -18.56 16.17
C ALA A 27 -27.73 -18.10 15.61
N ALA A 28 -27.65 -17.89 14.30
CA ALA A 28 -26.54 -17.19 13.68
C ALA A 28 -26.42 -15.78 14.29
N PRO A 29 -25.21 -15.30 14.62
CA PRO A 29 -25.07 -13.93 15.05
C PRO A 29 -25.55 -13.00 13.92
N ALA A 30 -26.53 -12.16 14.27
CA ALA A 30 -27.00 -11.12 13.37
C ALA A 30 -25.80 -10.29 12.88
N ALA A 31 -25.64 -10.22 11.57
CA ALA A 31 -24.75 -9.26 10.95
C ALA A 31 -25.18 -7.88 11.46
N GLN A 32 -24.34 -7.27 12.29
CA GLN A 32 -24.51 -5.89 12.68
C GLN A 32 -24.39 -5.05 11.40
N ALA A 33 -25.52 -4.49 10.99
CA ALA A 33 -25.56 -3.49 9.95
C ALA A 33 -24.53 -2.41 10.31
N ALA A 34 -23.65 -2.14 9.39
CA ALA A 34 -22.70 -1.04 9.46
C ALA A 34 -23.50 0.24 9.76
N SER A 35 -23.37 0.72 10.98
CA SER A 35 -23.91 2.01 11.38
C SER A 35 -23.28 3.06 10.50
N GLY A 36 -24.13 3.83 9.81
CA GLY A 36 -23.73 4.88 8.91
C GLY A 36 -22.71 5.80 9.56
N TYR A 37 -21.59 5.96 8.87
CA TYR A 37 -20.68 7.06 9.10
C TYR A 37 -21.40 8.35 8.71
N THR A 38 -21.99 9.02 9.69
CA THR A 38 -22.30 10.42 9.53
C THR A 38 -20.98 11.16 9.48
N ALA A 39 -20.60 11.60 8.30
CA ALA A 39 -19.48 12.51 8.11
C ALA A 39 -19.82 13.83 8.81
N SER A 40 -19.51 13.94 10.11
CA SER A 40 -19.35 15.23 10.74
C SER A 40 -18.07 15.82 10.18
N ALA A 41 -18.21 16.80 9.30
CA ALA A 41 -17.10 17.62 8.84
C ALA A 41 -16.56 18.44 10.03
N SER A 42 -15.73 17.81 10.86
CA SER A 42 -14.83 18.51 11.76
C SER A 42 -13.58 18.82 10.97
N ALA A 43 -13.46 20.07 10.53
CA ALA A 43 -12.21 20.61 10.03
C ALA A 43 -11.15 20.39 11.10
N GLY A 44 -10.23 19.44 10.88
CA GLY A 44 -9.09 19.20 11.77
C GLY A 44 -8.76 17.77 12.13
N SER A 45 -9.60 16.77 11.88
CA SER A 45 -9.20 15.37 12.08
C SER A 45 -8.63 14.77 10.80
N ALA A 46 -7.53 15.36 10.37
CA ALA A 46 -6.75 14.81 9.30
C ALA A 46 -5.98 13.60 9.83
N TYR A 47 -6.01 12.49 9.10
CA TYR A 47 -4.95 11.52 9.10
C TYR A 47 -4.56 10.89 10.45
N ALA A 48 -5.49 10.31 11.16
CA ALA A 48 -5.15 9.30 12.15
C ALA A 48 -5.22 7.93 11.44
N GLY A 49 -4.08 7.42 10.98
CA GLY A 49 -4.00 6.10 10.37
C GLY A 49 -4.53 5.02 11.31
N SER A 50 -5.28 4.08 10.76
CA SER A 50 -5.77 2.94 11.50
C SER A 50 -4.69 1.86 11.64
N ALA A 51 -4.85 0.92 12.58
CA ALA A 51 -3.97 -0.25 12.67
C ALA A 51 -4.00 -1.10 11.37
N ALA A 52 -5.13 -1.12 10.66
CA ALA A 52 -5.25 -1.77 9.36
C ALA A 52 -4.40 -1.08 8.30
N GLU A 53 -4.43 0.25 8.24
CA GLU A 53 -3.60 1.01 7.31
C GLU A 53 -2.10 0.85 7.59
N ALA A 54 -1.70 0.81 8.87
CA ALA A 54 -0.32 0.51 9.24
C ALA A 54 0.11 -0.91 8.81
N ALA A 55 -0.78 -1.90 8.89
CA ALA A 55 -0.54 -3.26 8.42
C ALA A 55 -0.42 -3.30 6.89
N ASP A 56 -1.29 -2.58 6.17
CA ASP A 56 -1.24 -2.48 4.70
C ASP A 56 0.05 -1.81 4.23
N ASN A 57 0.47 -0.73 4.87
CA ASN A 57 1.74 -0.07 4.58
C ASN A 57 2.93 -1.00 4.83
N GLN A 58 2.90 -1.80 5.90
CA GLN A 58 3.95 -2.78 6.18
C GLN A 58 3.97 -3.90 5.12
N ALA A 59 2.82 -4.42 4.73
CA ALA A 59 2.72 -5.44 3.68
C ALA A 59 3.20 -4.91 2.33
N PHE A 60 2.81 -3.68 1.97
CA PHE A 60 3.29 -3.00 0.78
C PHE A 60 4.81 -2.85 0.77
N PHE A 61 5.39 -2.37 1.86
CA PHE A 61 6.84 -2.27 1.98
C PHE A 61 7.53 -3.62 1.77
N GLN A 62 7.05 -4.71 2.39
CA GLN A 62 7.63 -6.05 2.22
C GLN A 62 7.55 -6.51 0.75
N ALA A 63 6.45 -6.23 0.05
CA ALA A 63 6.29 -6.56 -1.36
C ALA A 63 7.30 -5.80 -2.24
N VAL A 64 7.47 -4.49 -2.01
CA VAL A 64 8.45 -3.66 -2.74
C VAL A 64 9.88 -4.15 -2.48
N MET A 65 10.23 -4.45 -1.21
CA MET A 65 11.53 -4.99 -0.84
C MET A 65 11.84 -6.32 -1.53
N ALA A 66 10.88 -7.24 -1.53
CA ALA A 66 11.06 -8.55 -2.17
C ALA A 66 11.32 -8.39 -3.67
N SER A 67 10.55 -7.54 -4.36
CA SER A 67 10.71 -7.28 -5.79
C SER A 67 12.06 -6.61 -6.10
N ALA A 68 12.43 -5.58 -5.37
CA ALA A 68 13.68 -4.86 -5.58
C ALA A 68 14.91 -5.73 -5.30
N LYS A 69 14.89 -6.54 -4.23
CA LYS A 69 15.98 -7.49 -3.93
C LYS A 69 16.10 -8.59 -4.99
N ALA A 70 14.99 -9.09 -5.53
CA ALA A 70 15.03 -10.07 -6.62
C ALA A 70 15.72 -9.49 -7.86
N LYS A 71 15.45 -8.24 -8.22
CA LYS A 71 16.15 -7.54 -9.31
C LYS A 71 17.63 -7.36 -9.03
N GLN A 72 18.01 -6.98 -7.80
CA GLN A 72 19.41 -6.84 -7.41
C GLN A 72 20.16 -8.18 -7.45
N ALA A 73 19.50 -9.27 -7.03
CA ALA A 73 20.08 -10.62 -7.13
C ALA A 73 20.31 -11.04 -8.58
N ALA A 74 19.45 -10.61 -9.51
CA ALA A 74 19.61 -10.85 -10.94
C ALA A 74 20.74 -9.99 -11.58
N ASP A 75 21.07 -8.84 -10.96
CA ASP A 75 22.19 -7.99 -11.36
C ASP A 75 23.01 -7.55 -10.12
N PRO A 76 23.98 -8.38 -9.68
CA PRO A 76 24.80 -8.08 -8.51
C PRO A 76 25.74 -6.87 -8.67
N SER A 77 25.89 -6.34 -9.89
CA SER A 77 26.72 -5.15 -10.14
C SER A 77 26.08 -3.86 -9.60
N LEU A 78 24.78 -3.88 -9.32
CA LEU A 78 24.08 -2.72 -8.76
C LEU A 78 24.58 -2.43 -7.33
N ALA A 79 25.22 -1.27 -7.16
CA ALA A 79 25.77 -0.83 -5.88
C ALA A 79 24.69 -0.52 -4.83
N THR A 80 23.49 -0.17 -5.26
CA THR A 80 22.36 0.30 -4.45
C THR A 80 21.10 -0.47 -4.87
N VAL A 81 20.20 -0.76 -3.95
CA VAL A 81 18.91 -1.38 -4.29
C VAL A 81 18.08 -0.40 -5.10
N VAL A 82 17.66 -0.79 -6.29
CA VAL A 82 16.83 0.03 -7.17
C VAL A 82 15.38 -0.37 -7.03
N VAL A 83 14.55 0.59 -6.64
CA VAL A 83 13.09 0.48 -6.61
C VAL A 83 12.54 1.26 -7.80
N THR A 84 11.88 0.56 -8.71
CA THR A 84 11.34 1.16 -9.93
C THR A 84 9.88 1.52 -9.74
N TYR A 85 9.47 2.72 -10.12
CA TYR A 85 8.09 3.18 -10.08
C TYR A 85 7.54 3.52 -11.45
N ASP A 86 6.23 3.34 -11.64
CA ASP A 86 5.48 3.77 -12.81
C ASP A 86 4.47 4.84 -12.42
N ALA A 87 4.61 6.03 -12.99
CA ALA A 87 3.73 7.18 -12.77
C ALA A 87 2.77 7.44 -13.94
N SER A 88 2.63 6.51 -14.88
CA SER A 88 1.79 6.69 -16.08
C SER A 88 0.32 6.88 -15.76
N SER A 89 -0.16 6.28 -14.64
CA SER A 89 -1.55 6.37 -14.16
C SER A 89 -1.78 7.53 -13.17
N ALA A 90 -0.79 8.42 -12.99
CA ALA A 90 -0.91 9.64 -12.18
C ALA A 90 -0.33 10.85 -12.94
N PRO A 91 -0.86 11.19 -14.12
CA PRO A 91 -0.30 12.23 -14.97
C PRO A 91 -0.33 13.63 -14.36
N SER A 92 -1.33 13.94 -13.51
CA SER A 92 -1.47 15.24 -12.85
C SER A 92 -0.39 15.48 -11.80
N PHE A 93 0.17 14.42 -11.23
CA PHE A 93 1.18 14.47 -10.16
C PHE A 93 2.60 14.12 -10.62
N ARG A 94 2.86 14.03 -11.92
CA ARG A 94 4.19 13.66 -12.47
C ARG A 94 5.32 14.48 -11.89
N THR A 95 5.12 15.77 -11.76
CA THR A 95 6.14 16.69 -11.21
C THR A 95 6.40 16.37 -9.74
N GLN A 96 5.36 16.23 -8.94
CA GLN A 96 5.46 15.92 -7.51
C GLN A 96 6.12 14.54 -7.29
N ILE A 97 5.74 13.54 -8.07
CA ILE A 97 6.32 12.19 -8.02
C ILE A 97 7.82 12.24 -8.35
N SER A 98 8.20 12.93 -9.42
CA SER A 98 9.61 13.09 -9.80
C SER A 98 10.41 13.82 -8.72
N GLN A 99 9.84 14.89 -8.14
CA GLN A 99 10.50 15.65 -7.07
C GLN A 99 10.59 14.84 -5.78
N ALA A 100 9.54 14.09 -5.40
CA ALA A 100 9.58 13.19 -4.24
C ALA A 100 10.68 12.13 -4.40
N ALA A 101 10.80 11.52 -5.58
CA ALA A 101 11.88 10.58 -5.86
C ALA A 101 13.27 11.24 -5.75
N GLN A 102 13.44 12.47 -6.23
CA GLN A 102 14.69 13.20 -6.09
C GLN A 102 15.02 13.53 -4.62
N ILE A 103 14.01 13.93 -3.82
CA ILE A 103 14.16 14.20 -2.39
C ILE A 103 14.66 12.94 -1.68
N TRP A 104 14.01 11.80 -1.91
CA TRP A 104 14.41 10.54 -1.29
C TRP A 104 15.80 10.09 -1.76
N ASN A 105 16.07 10.14 -3.06
CA ASN A 105 17.38 9.78 -3.62
C ASN A 105 18.53 10.68 -3.10
N GLY A 106 18.26 11.93 -2.81
CA GLY A 106 19.21 12.83 -2.16
C GLY A 106 19.32 12.68 -0.65
N SER A 107 18.39 11.94 -0.02
CA SER A 107 18.30 11.81 1.43
C SER A 107 18.87 10.50 1.96
N VAL A 108 18.90 9.43 1.15
CA VAL A 108 19.30 8.06 1.55
C VAL A 108 20.27 7.47 0.54
N GLY A 109 21.14 6.54 1.00
CA GLY A 109 22.20 5.97 0.16
C GLY A 109 21.98 4.51 -0.25
N ASN A 110 21.17 3.75 0.50
CA ASN A 110 21.04 2.30 0.30
C ASN A 110 19.93 1.89 -0.67
N VAL A 111 19.07 2.83 -1.04
CA VAL A 111 17.98 2.62 -2.01
C VAL A 111 17.90 3.80 -2.97
N GLN A 112 17.51 3.54 -4.22
CA GLN A 112 17.30 4.55 -5.25
C GLN A 112 15.98 4.33 -5.97
N LEU A 113 15.16 5.36 -6.05
CA LEU A 113 13.91 5.39 -6.79
C LEU A 113 14.17 5.74 -8.26
N ARG A 114 13.66 4.96 -9.18
CA ARG A 114 13.77 5.20 -10.63
C ARG A 114 12.43 5.04 -11.33
N ALA A 115 12.13 5.93 -12.25
CA ALA A 115 10.97 5.74 -13.14
C ALA A 115 11.24 4.61 -14.14
N GLY A 116 10.24 3.77 -14.41
CA GLY A 116 10.34 2.71 -15.40
C GLY A 116 9.07 1.88 -15.53
N SER A 117 8.94 1.13 -16.63
CA SER A 117 7.76 0.31 -16.92
C SER A 117 7.76 -1.05 -16.21
N ALA A 118 8.94 -1.61 -15.92
CA ALA A 118 9.09 -2.82 -15.09
C ALA A 118 9.06 -2.42 -13.62
N ALA A 119 7.92 -1.87 -13.17
CA ALA A 119 7.79 -1.20 -11.89
C ALA A 119 7.56 -2.18 -10.73
N ASP A 120 8.19 -1.88 -9.59
CA ASP A 120 7.93 -2.52 -8.31
C ASP A 120 6.62 -2.02 -7.70
N PHE A 121 6.30 -0.74 -7.93
CA PHE A 121 5.04 -0.13 -7.53
C PHE A 121 4.57 0.92 -8.54
N ARG A 122 3.31 1.35 -8.40
CA ARG A 122 2.69 2.33 -9.30
C ARG A 122 2.05 3.45 -8.54
N TYR A 123 1.99 4.62 -9.17
CA TYR A 123 1.17 5.74 -8.72
C TYR A 123 -0.14 5.77 -9.49
N TYR A 124 -1.23 5.99 -8.76
CA TYR A 124 -2.57 6.28 -9.27
C TYR A 124 -3.05 7.61 -8.73
N GLU A 125 -4.03 8.20 -9.38
CA GLU A 125 -4.65 9.44 -8.94
C GLU A 125 -6.17 9.39 -9.09
N GLY A 126 -6.89 10.18 -8.29
CA GLY A 126 -8.35 10.24 -8.35
C GLY A 126 -8.95 10.98 -7.17
N ASN A 127 -10.19 10.63 -6.86
CA ASN A 127 -10.88 11.09 -5.66
C ASN A 127 -11.15 9.88 -4.77
N ASP A 128 -10.67 9.92 -3.53
CA ASP A 128 -10.94 8.89 -2.51
C ASP A 128 -11.21 9.60 -1.17
N PRO A 129 -12.31 9.30 -0.46
CA PRO A 129 -12.61 9.92 0.82
C PRO A 129 -11.59 9.61 1.92
N ARG A 130 -10.73 8.62 1.73
CA ARG A 130 -9.61 8.32 2.63
C ARG A 130 -8.44 9.28 2.48
N GLY A 131 -8.37 10.02 1.39
CA GLY A 131 -7.20 10.81 0.99
C GLY A 131 -6.20 9.99 0.17
N SER A 132 -4.93 10.43 0.17
CA SER A 132 -3.82 9.68 -0.44
C SER A 132 -3.35 8.58 0.51
N TYR A 133 -2.86 7.48 -0.05
CA TYR A 133 -2.38 6.33 0.72
C TYR A 133 -1.45 5.44 -0.10
N ALA A 134 -0.65 4.63 0.59
CA ALA A 134 0.08 3.52 0.00
C ALA A 134 -0.59 2.19 0.38
N SER A 135 -0.70 1.27 -0.57
CA SER A 135 -1.36 -0.03 -0.36
C SER A 135 -0.72 -1.12 -1.23
N THR A 136 -0.96 -2.38 -0.84
CA THR A 136 -0.53 -3.54 -1.61
C THR A 136 -1.72 -4.28 -2.23
N ASP A 137 -1.50 -4.90 -3.41
CA ASP A 137 -2.49 -5.74 -4.07
C ASP A 137 -2.51 -7.20 -3.53
N GLY A 138 -1.70 -7.49 -2.52
CA GLY A 138 -1.57 -8.83 -1.94
C GLY A 138 -0.80 -9.85 -2.79
N HIS A 139 -0.23 -9.44 -3.94
CA HIS A 139 0.48 -10.30 -4.88
C HIS A 139 1.96 -9.91 -5.04
N GLY A 140 2.55 -9.29 -4.04
CA GLY A 140 3.93 -8.80 -4.07
C GLY A 140 4.10 -7.52 -4.88
N ARG A 141 3.02 -6.84 -5.22
CA ARG A 141 2.95 -5.55 -5.89
C ARG A 141 2.18 -4.58 -5.04
N GLY A 142 2.48 -3.31 -5.18
CA GLY A 142 1.77 -2.28 -4.46
C GLY A 142 1.53 -1.05 -5.32
N TYR A 143 0.84 -0.08 -4.73
CA TYR A 143 0.59 1.19 -5.37
C TYR A 143 0.49 2.31 -4.34
N VAL A 144 0.74 3.52 -4.82
CA VAL A 144 0.43 4.77 -4.11
C VAL A 144 -0.75 5.42 -4.83
N PHE A 145 -1.77 5.79 -4.08
CA PHE A 145 -2.90 6.57 -4.58
C PHE A 145 -2.80 8.01 -4.11
N LEU A 146 -2.91 8.97 -5.03
CA LEU A 146 -2.85 10.40 -4.76
C LEU A 146 -4.24 11.02 -4.95
N ASP A 147 -4.86 11.45 -3.84
CA ASP A 147 -6.19 12.05 -3.83
C ASP A 147 -6.14 13.52 -4.25
N TYR A 148 -7.01 13.91 -5.18
CA TYR A 148 -7.05 15.27 -5.69
C TYR A 148 -7.46 16.29 -4.62
N GLN A 149 -8.40 15.96 -3.75
CA GLN A 149 -8.90 16.90 -2.75
C GLN A 149 -7.84 17.15 -1.67
N GLN A 150 -7.21 16.10 -1.16
CA GLN A 150 -6.15 16.22 -0.19
C GLN A 150 -4.95 17.01 -0.74
N ASN A 151 -4.54 16.74 -1.98
CA ASN A 151 -3.42 17.43 -2.62
C ASN A 151 -3.72 18.91 -2.95
N ARG A 152 -5.00 19.32 -2.98
CA ARG A 152 -5.38 20.75 -3.01
C ARG A 152 -5.40 21.40 -1.62
N GLN A 153 -5.66 20.63 -0.59
CA GLN A 153 -5.75 21.11 0.79
C GLN A 153 -4.38 21.22 1.46
N TYR A 154 -3.52 20.25 1.21
CA TYR A 154 -2.17 20.17 1.77
C TYR A 154 -1.12 20.47 0.70
N ASN A 155 0.15 20.64 1.12
CA ASN A 155 1.25 20.75 0.18
C ASN A 155 1.42 19.44 -0.59
N SER A 156 1.12 19.47 -1.90
CA SER A 156 1.08 18.26 -2.74
C SER A 156 2.43 17.54 -2.82
N LEU A 157 3.54 18.26 -2.82
CA LEU A 157 4.87 17.63 -2.81
C LEU A 157 5.13 16.90 -1.48
N ARG A 158 4.71 17.50 -0.35
CA ARG A 158 4.80 16.86 0.96
C ARG A 158 3.94 15.59 1.01
N VAL A 159 2.69 15.64 0.53
CA VAL A 159 1.81 14.46 0.45
C VAL A 159 2.48 13.37 -0.37
N THR A 160 2.94 13.67 -1.57
CA THR A 160 3.59 12.69 -2.46
C THR A 160 4.87 12.11 -1.84
N ALA A 161 5.70 12.93 -1.20
CA ALA A 161 6.93 12.46 -0.55
C ALA A 161 6.63 11.59 0.69
N HIS A 162 5.56 11.89 1.44
CA HIS A 162 5.07 11.11 2.57
C HIS A 162 4.62 9.71 2.13
N GLU A 163 3.72 9.62 1.14
CA GLU A 163 3.26 8.32 0.61
C GLU A 163 4.42 7.49 0.03
N THR A 164 5.41 8.16 -0.56
CA THR A 164 6.63 7.49 -1.01
C THR A 164 7.46 6.98 0.17
N GLY A 165 7.40 7.62 1.33
CA GLY A 165 8.03 7.18 2.57
C GLY A 165 7.52 5.82 3.05
N HIS A 166 6.23 5.52 2.88
CA HIS A 166 5.66 4.20 3.15
C HIS A 166 6.25 3.12 2.24
N VAL A 167 6.46 3.42 0.96
CA VAL A 167 7.17 2.51 0.04
C VAL A 167 8.56 2.14 0.56
N LEU A 168 9.22 3.07 1.23
CA LEU A 168 10.55 2.89 1.81
C LEU A 168 10.53 2.28 3.22
N GLY A 169 9.35 1.97 3.78
CA GLY A 169 9.17 1.24 5.03
C GLY A 169 9.02 2.11 6.27
N LEU A 170 8.64 3.37 6.10
CA LEU A 170 8.35 4.25 7.22
C LEU A 170 6.87 4.16 7.62
N PRO A 171 6.54 3.99 8.90
CA PRO A 171 5.18 4.12 9.39
C PRO A 171 4.80 5.59 9.59
N ASP A 172 3.51 5.84 9.72
CA ASP A 172 2.98 7.13 10.12
C ASP A 172 3.39 7.51 11.54
N HIS A 173 3.54 8.82 11.76
CA HIS A 173 3.76 9.42 13.09
C HIS A 173 2.99 10.76 13.21
N TYR A 174 1.66 10.71 13.12
CA TYR A 174 0.79 11.90 13.03
C TYR A 174 0.91 12.88 14.19
N SER A 175 1.42 12.45 15.34
CA SER A 175 1.71 13.35 16.50
C SER A 175 3.04 14.11 16.34
N GLY A 176 3.82 13.83 15.30
CA GLY A 176 5.10 14.47 15.06
C GLY A 176 5.00 15.92 14.58
N PRO A 177 6.10 16.68 14.68
CA PRO A 177 6.17 18.05 14.19
C PRO A 177 6.29 18.11 12.66
N CYS A 178 6.15 19.31 12.07
CA CYS A 178 6.32 19.53 10.63
C CYS A 178 7.71 19.16 10.10
N SER A 179 8.73 19.10 10.93
CA SER A 179 10.07 18.64 10.58
C SER A 179 10.17 17.13 10.32
N GLU A 180 9.17 16.36 10.72
CA GLU A 180 9.02 14.95 10.38
C GLU A 180 8.11 14.80 9.15
N LEU A 181 8.60 14.13 8.11
CA LEU A 181 7.80 13.91 6.90
C LEU A 181 6.62 12.98 7.20
N MET A 182 6.86 11.92 7.99
CA MET A 182 5.86 10.92 8.33
C MET A 182 4.83 11.39 9.38
N SER A 183 4.91 12.65 9.84
CA SER A 183 3.81 13.27 10.58
C SER A 183 2.60 13.62 9.69
N GLY A 184 2.72 13.46 8.38
CA GLY A 184 1.65 13.61 7.41
C GLY A 184 0.92 14.94 7.53
N GLY A 185 -0.41 14.86 7.67
CA GLY A 185 -1.28 16.02 7.90
C GLY A 185 -1.37 16.48 9.36
N GLY A 186 -0.76 15.76 10.33
CA GLY A 186 -0.84 16.07 11.74
C GLY A 186 -0.47 17.51 12.11
N PRO A 187 0.61 18.11 11.57
CA PRO A 187 0.97 19.49 11.80
C PRO A 187 0.04 20.53 11.14
N GLY A 188 -0.93 20.10 10.36
CA GLY A 188 -1.87 20.96 9.65
C GLY A 188 -1.42 21.41 8.25
N THR A 189 -2.30 22.14 7.58
CA THR A 189 -2.15 22.54 6.17
C THR A 189 -1.04 23.56 5.92
N SER A 190 -0.58 24.26 6.96
CA SER A 190 0.55 25.20 6.87
C SER A 190 1.92 24.51 6.79
N CYS A 191 1.97 23.21 7.10
CA CYS A 191 3.21 22.45 7.00
C CYS A 191 3.53 22.11 5.55
N THR A 192 4.64 22.63 5.02
CA THR A 192 5.06 22.47 3.63
C THR A 192 6.37 21.70 3.46
N ASN A 193 7.00 21.23 4.56
CA ASN A 193 8.26 20.52 4.50
C ASN A 193 8.12 19.13 3.82
N PRO A 194 8.72 18.89 2.64
CA PRO A 194 8.64 17.60 1.95
C PRO A 194 9.85 16.69 2.24
N TYR A 195 10.77 17.10 3.11
CA TYR A 195 12.02 16.39 3.36
C TYR A 195 11.92 15.49 4.59
N PRO A 196 12.44 14.24 4.52
CA PRO A 196 12.56 13.40 5.70
C PRO A 196 13.60 13.96 6.67
N ASN A 197 13.35 13.83 7.97
CA ASN A 197 14.28 14.21 9.01
C ASN A 197 15.45 13.20 9.15
N GLY A 198 16.39 13.46 10.09
CA GLY A 198 17.55 12.61 10.31
C GLY A 198 17.21 11.19 10.76
N ALA A 199 16.19 11.03 11.61
CA ALA A 199 15.76 9.72 12.11
C ALA A 199 15.09 8.90 11.00
N GLU A 200 14.22 9.52 10.19
CA GLU A 200 13.56 8.90 9.04
C GLU A 200 14.58 8.42 8.01
N ARG A 201 15.56 9.25 7.66
CA ARG A 201 16.66 8.88 6.75
C ARG A 201 17.49 7.71 7.28
N SER A 202 17.83 7.74 8.57
CA SER A 202 18.60 6.66 9.20
C SER A 202 17.82 5.35 9.21
N ARG A 203 16.51 5.39 9.49
CA ARG A 203 15.65 4.20 9.46
C ARG A 203 15.57 3.60 8.06
N VAL A 204 15.33 4.40 7.02
CA VAL A 204 15.34 3.90 5.63
C VAL A 204 16.69 3.29 5.28
N ASN A 205 17.80 3.95 5.55
CA ASN A 205 19.12 3.40 5.28
C ASN A 205 19.36 2.07 5.99
N SER A 206 18.88 1.92 7.23
CA SER A 206 19.00 0.66 7.98
C SER A 206 18.14 -0.45 7.36
N LEU A 207 16.90 -0.15 6.97
CA LEU A 207 15.99 -1.12 6.35
C LEU A 207 16.51 -1.62 4.98
N TRP A 208 17.19 -0.76 4.24
CA TRP A 208 17.70 -1.05 2.90
C TRP A 208 19.20 -1.38 2.90
N ALA A 209 19.82 -1.54 4.07
CA ALA A 209 21.22 -1.98 4.14
C ALA A 209 21.36 -3.38 3.53
N ARG A 210 22.47 -3.62 2.86
CA ARG A 210 22.87 -4.97 2.42
C ARG A 210 23.19 -5.79 3.65
N GLY A 211 22.50 -6.92 3.83
CA GLY A 211 22.84 -7.92 4.82
C GLY A 211 24.05 -8.74 4.37
#